data_9ff700cc51cb3d556e40db4cb4082528
#
_entry.id   9ff700cc51cb3d556e40db4cb4082528
#
_cell.length_a   1.000
_cell.length_b   1.000
_cell.length_c   1.000
_cell.angle_alpha   90.00
_cell.angle_beta   90.00
_cell.angle_gamma   90.00
#
_symmetry.space_group_name_H-M   'P 1'
#
loop_
_entity.id
_entity.type
_entity.pdbx_description
1 polymer ?
#
loop_
_entity_poly.entity_id
_entity_poly.type
_entity_poly.pdbx_seq_one_letter_code
_entity_poly.pdbx_strand_id
1 'polypeptide(L)'
;MKKLFVVALLASCMGLQAQETRREASHATGNPAVDSKPNSPDVPDVFAVSGHLERIVVLRFKFGTDLLAGLQKMIAQEHIKNAVILSAFGSVRGFQVHQVSNRDLPSKDLFVKNPTAPADIIGMSGMVMNGRIHPHITLANGDKAFGGHLEPETTVFTFAVVTLGVLDDSIDMSRFDDSSYR
;
A
#
# COMPACT_ATOMS: atom_id res chain seq x y z
N MET A 1 28.94 4.44 -64.24
CA MET A 1 27.91 3.83 -63.37
C MET A 1 28.24 4.18 -61.87
N LYS A 2 27.56 5.17 -61.31
CA LYS A 2 27.77 5.60 -59.90
C LYS A 2 26.81 4.79 -59.01
N LYS A 3 27.37 3.96 -58.10
CA LYS A 3 26.60 3.21 -57.11
C LYS A 3 26.26 4.13 -55.94
N LEU A 4 24.97 4.42 -55.76
CA LEU A 4 24.45 5.16 -54.64
C LEU A 4 24.30 4.20 -53.45
N PHE A 5 25.08 4.39 -52.38
CA PHE A 5 24.90 3.68 -51.11
C PHE A 5 23.86 4.46 -50.28
N VAL A 6 22.69 3.87 -50.10
CA VAL A 6 21.69 4.35 -49.17
C VAL A 6 22.01 3.74 -47.78
N VAL A 7 22.50 4.57 -46.85
CA VAL A 7 22.68 4.19 -45.45
C VAL A 7 21.35 4.44 -44.77
N ALA A 8 20.60 3.38 -44.43
CA ALA A 8 19.41 3.46 -43.62
C ALA A 8 19.82 3.64 -42.15
N LEU A 9 19.59 4.82 -41.61
CA LEU A 9 19.77 5.12 -40.18
C LEU A 9 18.58 4.53 -39.42
N LEU A 10 18.76 3.36 -38.81
CA LEU A 10 17.82 2.79 -37.85
C LEU A 10 17.91 3.59 -36.51
N ALA A 11 17.04 4.57 -36.35
CA ALA A 11 16.84 5.21 -35.08
C ALA A 11 16.10 4.24 -34.14
N SER A 12 16.85 3.52 -33.29
CA SER A 12 16.26 2.77 -32.17
C SER A 12 15.69 3.76 -31.14
N CYS A 13 14.39 3.95 -31.16
CA CYS A 13 13.68 4.57 -30.02
C CYS A 13 13.82 3.64 -28.82
N MET A 14 14.90 3.79 -28.03
CA MET A 14 14.92 3.26 -26.66
C MET A 14 13.88 4.06 -25.88
N GLY A 15 12.69 3.48 -25.70
CA GLY A 15 11.72 4.00 -24.77
C GLY A 15 12.37 4.05 -23.38
N LEU A 16 12.51 5.25 -22.79
CA LEU A 16 12.87 5.38 -21.39
C LEU A 16 11.77 4.69 -20.57
N GLN A 17 11.99 3.44 -20.22
CA GLN A 17 11.16 2.80 -19.19
C GLN A 17 11.55 3.41 -17.86
N ALA A 18 10.58 3.95 -17.14
CA ALA A 18 10.81 4.46 -15.80
C ALA A 18 11.32 3.33 -14.91
N GLN A 19 12.52 3.51 -14.38
CA GLN A 19 13.22 2.51 -13.57
C GLN A 19 12.62 2.47 -12.15
N GLU A 20 12.70 1.31 -11.49
CA GLU A 20 12.42 1.19 -10.07
C GLU A 20 13.26 2.18 -9.25
N THR A 21 12.62 2.91 -8.37
CA THR A 21 13.27 3.83 -7.44
C THR A 21 13.09 3.36 -6.01
N ARG A 22 14.11 3.62 -5.16
CA ARG A 22 14.09 3.30 -3.74
C ARG A 22 14.47 4.53 -2.94
N ARG A 23 13.72 4.82 -1.88
CA ARG A 23 13.95 5.95 -0.99
C ARG A 23 13.69 5.52 0.45
N GLU A 24 14.67 5.72 1.33
CA GLU A 24 14.48 5.55 2.77
C GLU A 24 13.97 6.85 3.41
N ALA A 25 13.03 6.73 4.35
CA ALA A 25 12.54 7.81 5.18
C ALA A 25 12.57 7.39 6.64
N SER A 26 12.95 8.31 7.53
CA SER A 26 12.98 8.10 8.98
C SER A 26 11.77 8.76 9.64
N HIS A 27 11.18 8.10 10.62
CA HIS A 27 10.13 8.65 11.49
C HIS A 27 10.69 9.37 12.72
N ALA A 28 11.96 9.80 12.70
CA ALA A 28 12.54 10.57 13.77
C ALA A 28 11.81 11.90 13.98
N THR A 29 11.47 12.20 15.23
CA THR A 29 10.83 13.48 15.61
C THR A 29 11.85 14.63 15.74
N GLY A 30 13.14 14.32 15.68
CA GLY A 30 14.24 15.24 15.96
C GLY A 30 14.54 15.42 17.47
N ASN A 31 13.83 14.70 18.33
CA ASN A 31 14.10 14.60 19.76
C ASN A 31 14.52 13.17 20.13
N PRO A 32 15.82 12.87 20.34
CA PRO A 32 16.28 11.52 20.61
C PRO A 32 15.66 10.86 21.84
N ALA A 33 15.27 11.64 22.86
CA ALA A 33 14.62 11.11 24.05
C ALA A 33 13.19 10.61 23.77
N VAL A 34 12.50 11.24 22.82
CA VAL A 34 11.18 10.79 22.34
C VAL A 34 11.33 9.62 21.40
N ASP A 35 12.26 9.71 20.47
CA ASP A 35 12.47 8.71 19.42
C ASP A 35 12.88 7.35 19.98
N SER A 36 13.68 7.33 21.06
CA SER A 36 14.15 6.12 21.75
C SER A 36 13.39 5.79 23.03
N LYS A 37 12.23 6.43 23.26
CA LYS A 37 11.42 6.17 24.44
C LYS A 37 11.10 4.67 24.58
N PRO A 38 11.40 4.04 25.71
CA PRO A 38 11.09 2.63 25.92
C PRO A 38 9.58 2.40 26.06
N ASN A 39 9.16 1.16 25.95
CA ASN A 39 7.78 0.75 26.21
C ASN A 39 7.37 1.12 27.62
N SER A 40 6.12 1.56 27.79
CA SER A 40 5.55 1.84 29.10
C SER A 40 5.04 0.54 29.74
N PRO A 41 5.28 0.33 31.04
CA PRO A 41 4.69 -0.81 31.76
C PRO A 41 3.15 -0.72 31.88
N ASP A 42 2.58 0.48 31.64
CA ASP A 42 1.12 0.68 31.67
C ASP A 42 0.44 0.32 30.33
N VAL A 43 1.23 0.06 29.28
CA VAL A 43 0.70 -0.39 28.00
C VAL A 43 0.81 -1.93 27.93
N PRO A 44 -0.30 -2.64 27.77
CA PRO A 44 -0.27 -4.09 27.70
C PRO A 44 0.45 -4.59 26.45
N ASP A 45 1.17 -5.70 26.54
CA ASP A 45 1.87 -6.34 25.40
C ASP A 45 0.90 -6.67 24.25
N VAL A 46 -0.33 -7.05 24.60
CA VAL A 46 -1.41 -7.36 23.67
C VAL A 46 -2.73 -6.90 24.26
N PHE A 47 -3.54 -6.21 23.46
CA PHE A 47 -4.92 -5.92 23.82
C PHE A 47 -5.87 -6.35 22.70
N ALA A 48 -7.12 -6.58 23.06
CA ALA A 48 -8.15 -7.03 22.12
C ALA A 48 -9.38 -6.16 22.21
N VAL A 49 -10.02 -5.95 21.07
CA VAL A 49 -11.35 -5.37 20.96
C VAL A 49 -12.22 -6.37 20.23
N SER A 50 -13.43 -6.61 20.73
CA SER A 50 -14.39 -7.53 20.13
C SER A 50 -15.51 -6.76 19.45
N GLY A 51 -15.97 -7.28 18.31
CA GLY A 51 -17.08 -6.73 17.56
C GLY A 51 -17.63 -7.75 16.59
N HIS A 52 -18.57 -7.31 15.76
CA HIS A 52 -19.19 -8.15 14.72
C HIS A 52 -19.20 -7.43 13.38
N LEU A 53 -19.34 -8.19 12.30
CA LEU A 53 -19.54 -7.65 10.96
C LEU A 53 -20.98 -7.19 10.81
N GLU A 54 -21.19 -5.95 10.40
CA GLU A 54 -22.51 -5.43 10.04
C GLU A 54 -22.88 -5.71 8.60
N ARG A 55 -21.91 -5.52 7.69
CA ARG A 55 -22.13 -5.73 6.25
C ARG A 55 -20.82 -6.01 5.52
N ILE A 56 -20.96 -6.52 4.30
CA ILE A 56 -19.84 -6.70 3.38
C ILE A 56 -19.97 -5.67 2.25
N VAL A 57 -18.86 -5.01 1.92
CA VAL A 57 -18.77 -4.09 0.79
C VAL A 57 -17.74 -4.64 -0.21
N VAL A 58 -18.17 -4.91 -1.43
CA VAL A 58 -17.31 -5.37 -2.51
C VAL A 58 -17.05 -4.22 -3.47
N LEU A 59 -15.79 -3.83 -3.57
CA LEU A 59 -15.32 -2.72 -4.39
C LEU A 59 -14.67 -3.26 -5.66
N ARG A 60 -15.08 -2.75 -6.83
CA ARG A 60 -14.44 -3.05 -8.11
C ARG A 60 -13.78 -1.79 -8.67
N PHE A 61 -12.49 -1.89 -8.91
CA PHE A 61 -11.67 -0.82 -9.48
C PHE A 61 -11.46 -1.07 -10.97
N LYS A 62 -11.66 -0.04 -11.78
CA LYS A 62 -11.42 -0.09 -13.23
C LYS A 62 -9.95 0.20 -13.57
N PHE A 63 -9.59 -0.09 -14.82
CA PHE A 63 -8.30 0.31 -15.40
C PHE A 63 -7.94 1.77 -15.11
N GLY A 64 -6.68 2.00 -14.74
CA GLY A 64 -6.13 3.34 -14.51
C GLY A 64 -6.50 4.00 -13.18
N THR A 65 -7.29 3.32 -12.33
CA THR A 65 -7.60 3.85 -10.99
C THR A 65 -6.39 3.68 -10.06
N ASP A 66 -6.06 4.72 -9.30
CA ASP A 66 -5.16 4.60 -8.14
C ASP A 66 -5.88 3.80 -7.05
N LEU A 67 -5.25 2.69 -6.62
CA LEU A 67 -5.91 1.74 -5.73
C LEU A 67 -6.15 2.34 -4.34
N LEU A 68 -5.16 3.04 -3.77
CA LEU A 68 -5.29 3.65 -2.44
C LEU A 68 -6.30 4.81 -2.45
N ALA A 69 -6.20 5.71 -3.43
CA ALA A 69 -7.13 6.82 -3.55
C ALA A 69 -8.58 6.34 -3.79
N GLY A 70 -8.74 5.27 -4.56
CA GLY A 70 -10.05 4.64 -4.78
C GLY A 70 -10.62 4.02 -3.50
N LEU A 71 -9.81 3.34 -2.68
CA LEU A 71 -10.21 2.83 -1.37
C LEU A 71 -10.66 3.97 -0.44
N GLN A 72 -9.84 5.01 -0.30
CA GLN A 72 -10.15 6.18 0.54
C GLN A 72 -11.46 6.86 0.12
N LYS A 73 -11.67 7.02 -1.19
CA LYS A 73 -12.90 7.57 -1.75
C LYS A 73 -14.12 6.74 -1.35
N MET A 74 -14.06 5.42 -1.51
CA MET A 74 -15.20 4.55 -1.22
C MET A 74 -15.46 4.43 0.28
N ILE A 75 -14.44 4.41 1.12
CA ILE A 75 -14.56 4.46 2.58
C ILE A 75 -15.37 5.70 3.01
N ALA A 76 -15.04 6.86 2.43
CA ALA A 76 -15.77 8.10 2.71
C ALA A 76 -17.21 8.07 2.17
N GLN A 77 -17.43 7.60 0.94
CA GLN A 77 -18.76 7.54 0.32
C GLN A 77 -19.70 6.54 0.99
N GLU A 78 -19.17 5.41 1.45
CA GLU A 78 -19.91 4.36 2.14
C GLU A 78 -20.02 4.62 3.66
N HIS A 79 -19.49 5.75 4.13
CA HIS A 79 -19.45 6.12 5.56
C HIS A 79 -18.87 5.02 6.45
N ILE A 80 -17.80 4.37 5.99
CA ILE A 80 -17.16 3.29 6.73
C ILE A 80 -16.25 3.88 7.81
N LYS A 81 -16.60 3.69 9.06
CA LYS A 81 -15.79 4.07 10.20
C LYS A 81 -14.73 3.01 10.52
N ASN A 82 -15.16 1.76 10.65
CA ASN A 82 -14.29 0.64 10.97
C ASN A 82 -14.56 -0.53 10.00
N ALA A 83 -13.51 -1.15 9.49
CA ALA A 83 -13.61 -2.33 8.63
C ALA A 83 -12.33 -3.15 8.65
N VAL A 84 -12.41 -4.40 8.24
CA VAL A 84 -11.27 -5.28 7.94
C VAL A 84 -11.25 -5.59 6.44
N ILE A 85 -10.06 -5.63 5.85
CA ILE A 85 -9.88 -6.14 4.49
C ILE A 85 -9.98 -7.66 4.54
N LEU A 86 -10.99 -8.22 3.88
CA LEU A 86 -11.23 -9.67 3.85
C LEU A 86 -10.48 -10.34 2.70
N SER A 87 -10.43 -9.70 1.54
CA SER A 87 -9.73 -10.22 0.37
C SER A 87 -9.45 -9.14 -0.65
N ALA A 88 -8.46 -9.38 -1.51
CA ALA A 88 -8.26 -8.60 -2.72
C ALA A 88 -7.61 -9.46 -3.81
N PHE A 89 -7.93 -9.16 -5.07
CA PHE A 89 -7.31 -9.76 -6.24
C PHE A 89 -7.42 -8.82 -7.45
N GLY A 90 -6.62 -9.07 -8.48
CA GLY A 90 -6.60 -8.29 -9.71
C GLY A 90 -5.18 -8.03 -10.20
N SER A 91 -4.96 -6.91 -10.89
CA SER A 91 -3.64 -6.57 -11.39
C SER A 91 -3.36 -5.07 -11.37
N VAL A 92 -2.08 -4.73 -11.26
CA VAL A 92 -1.56 -3.35 -11.32
C VAL A 92 -0.60 -3.22 -12.50
N ARG A 93 -0.46 -2.00 -13.05
CA ARG A 93 0.47 -1.66 -14.13
C ARG A 93 1.68 -0.85 -13.66
N GLY A 94 1.73 -0.54 -12.42
CA GLY A 94 2.77 0.16 -11.70
C GLY A 94 2.40 0.16 -10.23
N PHE A 95 3.39 0.25 -9.35
CA PHE A 95 3.17 0.17 -7.91
C PHE A 95 4.12 1.07 -7.12
N GLN A 96 3.66 1.44 -5.93
CA GLN A 96 4.49 1.97 -4.86
C GLN A 96 4.06 1.31 -3.55
N VAL A 97 5.04 0.83 -2.80
CA VAL A 97 4.87 0.26 -1.46
C VAL A 97 5.99 0.73 -0.55
N HIS A 98 5.79 0.67 0.77
CA HIS A 98 6.90 0.79 1.69
C HIS A 98 6.96 -0.38 2.67
N GLN A 99 8.13 -0.60 3.24
CA GLN A 99 8.43 -1.63 4.23
C GLN A 99 9.34 -1.05 5.30
N VAL A 100 9.21 -1.51 6.54
CA VAL A 100 10.20 -1.19 7.59
C VAL A 100 11.59 -1.64 7.13
N SER A 101 12.58 -0.75 7.23
CA SER A 101 13.95 -0.97 6.76
C SER A 101 14.98 -1.16 7.88
N ASN A 102 14.61 -0.91 9.14
CA ASN A 102 15.45 -1.10 10.30
C ASN A 102 14.74 -1.86 11.42
N ARG A 103 15.44 -2.17 12.50
CA ARG A 103 14.91 -2.91 13.65
C ARG A 103 14.97 -2.15 14.97
N ASP A 104 15.45 -0.93 14.96
CA ASP A 104 15.62 -0.09 16.14
C ASP A 104 14.84 1.22 15.96
N LEU A 105 14.37 1.80 17.06
CA LEU A 105 13.69 3.09 17.03
C LEU A 105 14.69 4.26 16.88
N PRO A 106 14.33 5.31 16.17
CA PRO A 106 13.10 5.52 15.42
C PRO A 106 13.02 4.61 14.20
N SER A 107 11.82 4.20 13.85
CA SER A 107 11.59 3.35 12.66
C SER A 107 11.94 4.10 11.38
N LYS A 108 12.34 3.33 10.37
CA LYS A 108 12.60 3.81 9.02
C LYS A 108 11.84 2.95 8.03
N ASP A 109 11.35 3.57 6.97
CA ASP A 109 10.66 2.92 5.87
C ASP A 109 11.46 3.01 4.58
N LEU A 110 11.54 1.91 3.86
CA LEU A 110 12.04 1.85 2.50
C LEU A 110 10.87 1.89 1.54
N PHE A 111 10.70 3.01 0.84
CA PHE A 111 9.76 3.17 -0.26
C PHE A 111 10.33 2.57 -1.53
N VAL A 112 9.58 1.69 -2.16
CA VAL A 112 9.90 1.05 -3.44
C VAL A 112 8.81 1.42 -4.43
N LYS A 113 9.18 2.10 -5.52
CA LYS A 113 8.27 2.53 -6.58
C LYS A 113 8.74 2.01 -7.94
N ASN A 114 7.83 1.38 -8.66
CA ASN A 114 8.03 1.04 -10.06
C ASN A 114 6.76 1.38 -10.86
N PRO A 115 6.72 2.52 -11.58
CA PRO A 115 5.53 3.01 -12.25
C PRO A 115 5.17 2.25 -13.53
N THR A 116 6.04 1.35 -14.00
CA THR A 116 5.88 0.64 -15.28
C THR A 116 5.89 -0.88 -15.14
N ALA A 117 6.15 -1.42 -13.94
CA ALA A 117 6.17 -2.86 -13.73
C ALA A 117 4.76 -3.39 -13.46
N PRO A 118 4.23 -4.29 -14.32
CA PRO A 118 2.98 -4.97 -14.03
C PRO A 118 3.16 -6.02 -12.93
N ALA A 119 2.10 -6.24 -12.14
CA ALA A 119 2.06 -7.32 -11.17
C ALA A 119 0.59 -7.73 -10.89
N ASP A 120 0.41 -8.99 -10.48
CA ASP A 120 -0.86 -9.46 -9.97
C ASP A 120 -1.00 -9.11 -8.47
N ILE A 121 -2.22 -8.75 -8.07
CA ILE A 121 -2.60 -8.62 -6.66
C ILE A 121 -2.94 -10.02 -6.16
N ILE A 122 -2.11 -10.56 -5.27
CA ILE A 122 -2.31 -11.88 -4.66
C ILE A 122 -3.19 -11.78 -3.42
N GLY A 123 -3.17 -10.62 -2.75
CA GLY A 123 -4.00 -10.35 -1.59
C GLY A 123 -3.71 -8.98 -0.98
N MET A 124 -4.61 -8.59 -0.11
CA MET A 124 -4.43 -7.44 0.77
C MET A 124 -4.88 -7.80 2.17
N SER A 125 -4.25 -7.20 3.16
CA SER A 125 -4.64 -7.21 4.56
C SER A 125 -4.64 -5.79 5.12
N GLY A 126 -5.23 -5.62 6.28
CA GLY A 126 -5.29 -4.31 6.93
C GLY A 126 -6.69 -3.94 7.39
N MET A 127 -6.84 -2.73 7.85
CA MET A 127 -8.06 -2.27 8.49
C MET A 127 -8.38 -0.82 8.11
N VAL A 128 -9.65 -0.49 8.22
CA VAL A 128 -10.14 0.89 8.32
C VAL A 128 -10.38 1.18 9.80
N MET A 129 -9.74 2.20 10.32
CA MET A 129 -9.78 2.60 11.72
C MET A 129 -10.16 4.08 11.82
N ASN A 130 -11.36 4.36 12.33
CA ASN A 130 -11.92 5.71 12.38
C ASN A 130 -11.89 6.43 11.02
N GLY A 131 -12.28 5.73 9.94
CA GLY A 131 -12.32 6.26 8.58
C GLY A 131 -10.96 6.31 7.86
N ARG A 132 -9.86 5.97 8.53
CA ARG A 132 -8.51 5.89 7.92
C ARG A 132 -8.17 4.45 7.60
N ILE A 133 -7.71 4.19 6.39
CA ILE A 133 -7.26 2.86 5.98
C ILE A 133 -5.75 2.70 6.17
N HIS A 134 -5.36 1.55 6.72
CA HIS A 134 -3.99 1.07 6.82
C HIS A 134 -3.87 -0.26 6.06
N PRO A 135 -3.56 -0.23 4.75
CA PRO A 135 -3.59 -1.40 3.91
C PRO A 135 -2.19 -1.91 3.60
N HIS A 136 -1.98 -3.22 3.71
CA HIS A 136 -0.83 -3.91 3.15
C HIS A 136 -1.25 -4.71 1.92
N ILE A 137 -0.39 -4.73 0.90
CA ILE A 137 -0.64 -5.45 -0.35
C ILE A 137 0.47 -6.47 -0.62
N THR A 138 0.07 -7.64 -1.10
CA THR A 138 0.98 -8.63 -1.68
C THR A 138 0.80 -8.63 -3.19
N LEU A 139 1.88 -8.39 -3.89
CA LEU A 139 2.00 -8.40 -5.34
C LEU A 139 2.87 -9.56 -5.80
N ALA A 140 2.64 -10.06 -6.99
CA ALA A 140 3.51 -11.06 -7.62
C ALA A 140 3.72 -10.75 -9.10
N ASN A 141 4.90 -11.08 -9.60
CA ASN A 141 5.22 -11.14 -11.02
C ASN A 141 5.75 -12.55 -11.37
N GLY A 142 6.30 -12.73 -12.56
CA GLY A 142 6.82 -14.03 -12.99
C GLY A 142 7.99 -14.58 -12.16
N ASP A 143 8.66 -13.73 -11.38
CA ASP A 143 9.90 -14.09 -10.68
C ASP A 143 9.71 -14.22 -9.16
N LYS A 144 8.86 -13.39 -8.56
CA LYS A 144 8.73 -13.29 -7.09
C LYS A 144 7.40 -12.72 -6.63
N ALA A 145 7.06 -13.00 -5.37
CA ALA A 145 6.09 -12.23 -4.60
C ALA A 145 6.81 -11.18 -3.76
N PHE A 146 6.18 -10.00 -3.62
CA PHE A 146 6.68 -8.87 -2.84
C PHE A 146 5.51 -8.01 -2.39
N GLY A 147 5.74 -7.03 -1.54
CA GLY A 147 4.67 -6.15 -1.08
C GLY A 147 5.10 -5.28 0.09
N GLY A 148 4.13 -4.73 0.78
CA GLY A 148 4.30 -3.84 1.93
C GLY A 148 3.07 -3.00 2.15
N HIS A 149 3.21 -1.88 2.86
CA HIS A 149 2.16 -0.88 2.98
C HIS A 149 1.85 -0.30 1.59
N LEU A 150 0.56 -0.25 1.24
CA LEU A 150 0.11 0.29 -0.05
C LEU A 150 0.26 1.80 -0.07
N GLU A 151 0.93 2.31 -1.09
CA GLU A 151 1.17 3.73 -1.31
C GLU A 151 0.39 4.25 -2.53
N PRO A 152 0.18 5.59 -2.62
CA PRO A 152 -0.32 6.21 -3.83
C PRO A 152 0.50 5.85 -5.06
N GLU A 153 -0.08 6.00 -6.25
CA GLU A 153 0.51 5.65 -7.56
C GLU A 153 0.61 4.13 -7.81
N THR A 154 -0.07 3.32 -6.98
CA THR A 154 -0.34 1.91 -7.30
C THR A 154 -1.56 1.84 -8.20
N THR A 155 -1.32 1.72 -9.51
CA THR A 155 -2.36 1.92 -10.54
C THR A 155 -2.88 0.59 -11.08
N VAL A 156 -4.20 0.42 -11.03
CA VAL A 156 -4.90 -0.78 -11.52
C VAL A 156 -4.69 -0.97 -13.03
N PHE A 157 -4.39 -2.22 -13.43
CA PHE A 157 -4.25 -2.59 -14.83
C PHE A 157 -5.58 -3.11 -15.41
N THR A 158 -5.87 -4.38 -15.35
CA THR A 158 -7.11 -4.92 -15.93
C THR A 158 -8.33 -4.53 -15.10
N PHE A 159 -8.33 -4.92 -13.88
CA PHE A 159 -9.25 -4.54 -12.79
C PHE A 159 -8.66 -4.96 -11.45
N ALA A 160 -9.23 -4.46 -10.37
CA ALA A 160 -9.01 -4.98 -9.03
C ALA A 160 -10.35 -5.12 -8.30
N VAL A 161 -10.43 -6.08 -7.39
CA VAL A 161 -11.56 -6.26 -6.48
C VAL A 161 -11.01 -6.29 -5.07
N VAL A 162 -11.65 -5.53 -4.17
CA VAL A 162 -11.35 -5.52 -2.74
C VAL A 162 -12.64 -5.73 -1.98
N THR A 163 -12.63 -6.66 -1.04
CA THR A 163 -13.79 -6.96 -0.17
C THR A 163 -13.50 -6.46 1.23
N LEU A 164 -14.37 -5.60 1.74
CA LEU A 164 -14.32 -5.07 3.11
C LEU A 164 -15.42 -5.70 3.96
N GLY A 165 -15.06 -6.14 5.16
CA GLY A 165 -16.00 -6.47 6.22
C GLY A 165 -16.17 -5.26 7.14
N VAL A 166 -17.30 -4.56 7.05
CA VAL A 166 -17.59 -3.40 7.87
C VAL A 166 -17.94 -3.85 9.27
N LEU A 167 -17.24 -3.29 10.25
CA LEU A 167 -17.43 -3.56 11.69
C LEU A 167 -18.42 -2.54 12.26
N ASP A 168 -19.03 -2.89 13.38
CA ASP A 168 -19.90 -1.95 14.09
C ASP A 168 -19.14 -0.71 14.56
N ASP A 169 -19.85 0.42 14.58
CA ASP A 169 -19.26 1.73 14.87
C ASP A 169 -18.94 1.96 16.36
N SER A 170 -19.40 1.09 17.25
CA SER A 170 -19.14 1.16 18.69
C SER A 170 -17.71 0.74 19.06
N ILE A 171 -17.03 0.04 18.16
CA ILE A 171 -15.67 -0.43 18.39
C ILE A 171 -14.70 0.76 18.39
N ASP A 172 -13.94 0.92 19.45
CA ASP A 172 -12.85 1.91 19.51
C ASP A 172 -11.56 1.32 18.93
N MET A 173 -11.18 1.81 17.75
CA MET A 173 -9.98 1.40 17.02
C MET A 173 -8.83 2.41 17.17
N SER A 174 -8.93 3.41 18.05
CA SER A 174 -8.00 4.55 18.09
C SER A 174 -6.56 4.18 18.43
N ARG A 175 -6.35 3.07 19.14
CA ARG A 175 -5.02 2.61 19.57
C ARG A 175 -4.34 1.62 18.63
N PHE A 176 -5.04 1.07 17.64
CA PHE A 176 -4.51 0.01 16.78
C PHE A 176 -3.42 0.50 15.81
N ASP A 177 -3.47 1.78 15.42
CA ASP A 177 -2.52 2.40 14.48
C ASP A 177 -1.71 3.52 15.16
N ASP A 178 -1.53 3.44 16.48
CA ASP A 178 -0.81 4.41 17.28
C ASP A 178 0.57 3.88 17.67
N SER A 179 1.58 4.19 16.86
CA SER A 179 2.97 3.78 17.10
C SER A 179 3.57 4.35 18.38
N SER A 180 2.94 5.36 18.99
CA SER A 180 3.37 5.94 20.27
C SER A 180 2.80 5.19 21.49
N TYR A 181 1.80 4.32 21.26
CA TYR A 181 1.18 3.48 22.27
C TYR A 181 2.02 2.23 22.51
N ARG A 182 3.11 2.38 23.22
CA ARG A 182 4.10 1.35 23.47
C ARG A 182 4.78 1.52 24.84
#